data_5ca418dbc5a3b0e13c5febca79c7b5cd
#
_entry.id   5ca418dbc5a3b0e13c5febca79c7b5cd
#
_cell.length_a   1.000
_cell.length_b   1.000
_cell.length_c   1.000
_cell.angle_alpha   90.00
_cell.angle_beta   90.00
_cell.angle_gamma   90.00
#
_symmetry.space_group_name_H-M   'P 1'
#
loop_
_entity.id
_entity.type
_entity.pdbx_description
1 polymer ?
#
loop_
_entity_poly.entity_id
_entity_poly.type
_entity_poly.pdbx_seq_one_letter_code
_entity_poly.pdbx_strand_id
1 'polypeptide(L)'
;MEYPKGYVFELMANGGPTDVREPYFMEAIDEMMRARVLCAKANAKMPDDPSYVEELEELFGRKLDDVRILTPFICDFGNRVTMDKGVFINHSAILSASGGIEFEDGVQVAPGIRIATINHDFNERHTKYTYRKVTIKKNAWIGMNVRFAQVLP
;
A
#
# COMPACT_ATOMS: atom_id res chain seq x y z
N MET A 1 17.99 20.99 9.64
CA MET A 1 18.00 19.85 10.59
C MET A 1 18.11 18.59 9.76
N GLU A 2 19.02 17.69 10.09
CA GLU A 2 19.20 16.45 9.36
C GLU A 2 18.32 15.38 10.03
N TYR A 3 17.45 14.76 9.26
CA TYR A 3 16.55 13.70 9.76
C TYR A 3 17.19 12.33 9.52
N PRO A 4 17.02 11.36 10.42
CA PRO A 4 17.51 10.01 10.19
C PRO A 4 16.79 9.36 9.00
N LYS A 5 17.47 8.46 8.29
CA LYS A 5 16.88 7.68 7.19
C LYS A 5 15.65 6.92 7.69
N GLY A 6 14.57 6.96 6.93
CA GLY A 6 13.33 6.29 7.28
C GLY A 6 12.42 7.05 8.24
N TYR A 7 12.81 8.25 8.69
CA TYR A 7 12.03 9.05 9.64
C TYR A 7 10.59 9.29 9.20
N VAL A 8 10.36 9.53 7.91
CA VAL A 8 9.01 9.71 7.37
C VAL A 8 8.13 8.48 7.59
N PHE A 9 8.70 7.28 7.47
CA PHE A 9 7.95 6.02 7.66
C PHE A 9 7.63 5.76 9.13
N GLU A 10 8.48 6.23 10.05
CA GLU A 10 8.17 6.23 11.49
C GLU A 10 7.01 7.15 11.82
N LEU A 11 7.00 8.37 11.27
CA LEU A 11 5.87 9.29 11.41
C LEU A 11 4.58 8.68 10.86
N MET A 12 4.63 8.08 9.67
CA MET A 12 3.47 7.39 9.06
C MET A 12 2.97 6.23 9.95
N ALA A 13 3.87 5.45 10.53
CA ALA A 13 3.51 4.33 11.42
C ALA A 13 2.83 4.81 12.71
N ASN A 14 3.21 5.97 13.20
CA ASN A 14 2.67 6.59 14.42
C ASN A 14 1.42 7.48 14.16
N GLY A 15 0.90 7.50 12.93
CA GLY A 15 -0.31 8.24 12.58
C GLY A 15 -0.06 9.65 12.05
N GLY A 16 1.17 10.10 11.95
CA GLY A 16 1.56 11.44 11.50
C GLY A 16 1.51 12.50 12.62
N PRO A 17 1.38 13.78 12.28
CA PRO A 17 1.34 14.25 10.89
C PRO A 17 2.71 14.24 10.22
N THR A 18 2.73 14.06 8.90
CA THR A 18 3.88 14.41 8.07
C THR A 18 3.64 15.77 7.41
N ASP A 19 4.73 16.48 7.09
CA ASP A 19 4.67 17.75 6.37
C ASP A 19 5.43 17.62 5.04
N VAL A 20 4.77 17.88 3.93
CA VAL A 20 5.35 17.75 2.59
C VAL A 20 6.45 18.76 2.30
N ARG A 21 6.57 19.83 3.10
CA ARG A 21 7.59 20.87 2.97
C ARG A 21 8.93 20.47 3.61
N GLU A 22 8.91 19.45 4.47
CA GLU A 22 10.09 19.00 5.21
C GLU A 22 10.99 18.08 4.36
N PRO A 23 12.31 18.19 4.46
CA PRO A 23 13.25 17.42 3.65
C PRO A 23 13.05 15.89 3.78
N TYR A 24 12.64 15.39 4.93
CA TYR A 24 12.39 13.96 5.14
C TYR A 24 11.30 13.40 4.21
N PHE A 25 10.39 14.24 3.71
CA PHE A 25 9.27 13.79 2.88
C PHE A 25 9.73 13.30 1.49
N MET A 26 10.95 13.63 1.07
CA MET A 26 11.52 13.14 -0.18
C MET A 26 11.64 11.61 -0.21
N GLU A 27 11.93 10.96 0.91
CA GLU A 27 11.96 9.49 0.98
C GLU A 27 10.57 8.87 0.70
N ALA A 28 9.49 9.53 1.11
CA ALA A 28 8.13 9.10 0.80
C ALA A 28 7.82 9.26 -0.69
N ILE A 29 8.27 10.35 -1.32
CA ILE A 29 8.11 10.57 -2.76
C ILE A 29 8.89 9.52 -3.56
N ASP A 30 10.11 9.21 -3.16
CA ASP A 30 10.94 8.19 -3.81
C ASP A 30 10.29 6.80 -3.74
N GLU A 31 9.79 6.39 -2.57
CA GLU A 31 9.08 5.12 -2.42
C GLU A 31 7.77 5.08 -3.23
N MET A 32 7.01 6.14 -3.21
CA MET A 32 5.79 6.25 -4.01
C MET A 32 6.09 6.13 -5.51
N MET A 33 7.15 6.77 -6.00
CA MET A 33 7.57 6.70 -7.40
C MET A 33 8.07 5.29 -7.74
N ARG A 34 8.90 4.69 -6.87
CA ARG A 34 9.36 3.31 -7.02
C ARG A 34 8.17 2.34 -7.17
N ALA A 35 7.22 2.44 -6.28
CA ALA A 35 6.02 1.59 -6.28
C ALA A 35 5.20 1.77 -7.57
N ARG A 36 4.99 3.00 -8.03
CA ARG A 36 4.28 3.28 -9.28
C ARG A 36 4.96 2.68 -10.51
N VAL A 37 6.30 2.77 -10.58
CA VAL A 37 7.07 2.19 -11.68
C VAL A 37 6.93 0.66 -11.69
N LEU A 38 7.05 0.01 -10.53
CA LEU A 38 6.93 -1.45 -10.42
C LEU A 38 5.51 -1.94 -10.76
N CYS A 39 4.49 -1.26 -10.27
CA CYS A 39 3.10 -1.55 -10.65
C CYS A 39 2.88 -1.39 -12.17
N ALA A 40 3.42 -0.33 -12.76
CA ALA A 40 3.29 -0.10 -14.21
C ALA A 40 3.97 -1.22 -15.01
N LYS A 41 5.16 -1.68 -14.61
CA LYS A 41 5.86 -2.80 -15.23
C LYS A 41 5.07 -4.11 -15.12
N ALA A 42 4.56 -4.42 -13.92
CA ALA A 42 3.74 -5.61 -13.70
C ALA A 42 2.47 -5.58 -14.57
N ASN A 43 1.78 -4.44 -14.61
CA ASN A 43 0.53 -4.26 -15.35
C ASN A 43 0.71 -4.24 -16.87
N ALA A 44 1.92 -3.99 -17.38
CA ALA A 44 2.24 -4.02 -18.80
C ALA A 44 2.43 -5.45 -19.35
N LYS A 45 2.59 -6.44 -18.49
CA LYS A 45 2.72 -7.85 -18.87
C LYS A 45 1.34 -8.46 -19.15
N MET A 46 1.32 -9.47 -20.02
CA MET A 46 0.09 -10.21 -20.30
C MET A 46 -0.35 -10.99 -19.05
N PRO A 47 -1.65 -11.19 -18.83
CA PRO A 47 -2.16 -11.89 -17.64
C PRO A 47 -1.70 -13.34 -17.49
N ASP A 48 -1.30 -13.99 -18.59
CA ASP A 48 -0.76 -15.34 -18.65
C ASP A 48 0.78 -15.41 -18.58
N ASP A 49 1.46 -14.27 -18.56
CA ASP A 49 2.90 -14.17 -18.33
C ASP A 49 3.18 -14.13 -16.82
N PRO A 50 3.65 -15.22 -16.20
CA PRO A 50 3.83 -15.29 -14.76
C PRO A 50 4.95 -14.37 -14.25
N SER A 51 5.77 -13.81 -15.13
CA SER A 51 6.90 -12.97 -14.73
C SER A 51 6.49 -11.61 -14.14
N TYR A 52 5.20 -11.20 -14.22
CA TYR A 52 4.71 -10.01 -13.53
C TYR A 52 4.89 -10.10 -12.00
N VAL A 53 5.00 -11.32 -11.47
CA VAL A 53 5.21 -11.55 -10.03
C VAL A 53 6.55 -11.01 -9.56
N GLU A 54 7.57 -10.98 -10.42
CA GLU A 54 8.90 -10.46 -10.08
C GLU A 54 8.85 -8.98 -9.66
N GLU A 55 8.09 -8.16 -10.38
CA GLU A 55 7.90 -6.75 -10.02
C GLU A 55 7.10 -6.58 -8.72
N LEU A 56 6.13 -7.47 -8.48
CA LEU A 56 5.38 -7.45 -7.21
C LEU A 56 6.24 -7.91 -6.03
N GLU A 57 7.12 -8.90 -6.23
CA GLU A 57 8.09 -9.32 -5.21
C GLU A 57 9.07 -8.20 -4.88
N GLU A 58 9.55 -7.47 -5.88
CA GLU A 58 10.40 -6.29 -5.67
C GLU A 58 9.61 -5.17 -4.96
N LEU A 59 8.35 -4.94 -5.35
CA LEU A 59 7.48 -3.95 -4.73
C LEU A 59 7.32 -4.18 -3.22
N PHE A 60 7.07 -5.42 -2.81
CA PHE A 60 6.85 -5.79 -1.41
C PHE A 60 8.12 -6.19 -0.66
N GLY A 61 9.25 -6.33 -1.35
CA GLY A 61 10.52 -6.76 -0.76
C GLY A 61 10.50 -8.18 -0.21
N ARG A 62 9.63 -9.07 -0.75
CA ARG A 62 9.52 -10.48 -0.33
C ARG A 62 9.12 -11.38 -1.50
N LYS A 63 9.38 -12.70 -1.33
CA LYS A 63 8.82 -13.71 -2.22
C LYS A 63 7.32 -13.89 -2.01
N LEU A 64 6.59 -14.19 -3.09
CA LEU A 64 5.13 -14.36 -3.10
C LEU A 64 4.72 -15.82 -3.36
N ASP A 65 5.50 -16.79 -2.86
CA ASP A 65 5.23 -18.23 -3.07
C ASP A 65 3.92 -18.67 -2.40
N ASP A 66 3.50 -17.98 -1.36
CA ASP A 66 2.34 -18.26 -0.52
C ASP A 66 1.20 -17.23 -0.69
N VAL A 67 1.36 -16.28 -1.60
CA VAL A 67 0.41 -15.19 -1.87
C VAL A 67 0.14 -15.09 -3.35
N ARG A 68 -1.10 -14.83 -3.74
CA ARG A 68 -1.47 -14.61 -5.13
C ARG A 68 -2.12 -13.24 -5.32
N ILE A 69 -1.57 -12.46 -6.24
CA ILE A 69 -2.09 -11.14 -6.62
C ILE A 69 -2.28 -11.13 -8.13
N LEU A 70 -3.46 -10.69 -8.59
CA LEU A 70 -3.75 -10.55 -10.01
C LEU A 70 -3.60 -9.10 -10.46
N THR A 71 -3.04 -8.91 -11.65
CA THR A 71 -3.00 -7.60 -12.32
C THR A 71 -4.30 -7.33 -13.09
N PRO A 72 -4.64 -6.06 -13.38
CA PRO A 72 -3.92 -4.86 -12.97
C PRO A 72 -3.98 -4.63 -11.45
N PHE A 73 -2.88 -4.13 -10.90
CA PHE A 73 -2.70 -3.87 -9.47
C PHE A 73 -2.01 -2.50 -9.29
N ILE A 74 -2.46 -1.71 -8.32
CA ILE A 74 -1.90 -0.39 -8.01
C ILE A 74 -1.62 -0.29 -6.52
N CYS A 75 -0.40 0.13 -6.19
CA CYS A 75 0.03 0.40 -4.82
C CYS A 75 1.02 1.57 -4.82
N ASP A 76 0.93 2.46 -3.85
CA ASP A 76 1.81 3.63 -3.73
C ASP A 76 2.95 3.46 -2.69
N PHE A 77 2.83 2.54 -1.76
CA PHE A 77 3.81 2.26 -0.70
C PHE A 77 3.91 0.75 -0.44
N GLY A 78 4.58 0.03 -1.33
CA GLY A 78 4.75 -1.42 -1.21
C GLY A 78 5.47 -1.84 0.07
N ASN A 79 6.41 -1.02 0.55
CA ASN A 79 7.14 -1.22 1.79
C ASN A 79 6.26 -1.11 3.06
N ARG A 80 5.01 -0.70 2.91
CA ARG A 80 4.03 -0.54 4.00
C ARG A 80 2.89 -1.57 3.95
N VAL A 81 2.98 -2.54 3.05
CA VAL A 81 2.01 -3.63 2.93
C VAL A 81 2.62 -4.93 3.41
N THR A 82 1.92 -5.61 4.31
CA THR A 82 2.25 -6.96 4.74
C THR A 82 1.14 -7.93 4.40
N MET A 83 1.51 -9.13 3.99
CA MET A 83 0.57 -10.20 3.63
C MET A 83 1.07 -11.50 4.24
N ASP A 84 0.20 -12.16 4.98
CA ASP A 84 0.47 -13.48 5.51
C ASP A 84 0.16 -14.57 4.47
N LYS A 85 0.40 -15.83 4.80
CA LYS A 85 0.23 -16.96 3.88
C LYS A 85 -1.23 -17.15 3.43
N GLY A 86 -1.40 -17.61 2.20
CA GLY A 86 -2.71 -17.92 1.65
C GLY A 86 -3.56 -16.72 1.30
N VAL A 87 -2.99 -15.50 1.31
CA VAL A 87 -3.68 -14.30 0.87
C VAL A 87 -3.88 -14.33 -0.65
N PHE A 88 -5.10 -14.03 -1.09
CA PHE A 88 -5.44 -13.83 -2.49
C PHE A 88 -6.04 -12.44 -2.71
N ILE A 89 -5.44 -11.67 -3.61
CA ILE A 89 -5.94 -10.36 -4.03
C ILE A 89 -6.27 -10.41 -5.52
N ASN A 90 -7.55 -10.26 -5.84
CA ASN A 90 -8.04 -10.27 -7.21
C ASN A 90 -7.66 -8.95 -7.94
N HIS A 91 -7.83 -8.93 -9.26
CA HIS A 91 -7.46 -7.80 -10.11
C HIS A 91 -8.12 -6.46 -9.73
N SER A 92 -7.55 -5.38 -10.22
CA SER A 92 -8.07 -4.01 -10.06
C SER A 92 -8.06 -3.50 -8.61
N ALA A 93 -7.20 -4.06 -7.75
CA ALA A 93 -6.97 -3.53 -6.42
C ALA A 93 -6.20 -2.21 -6.49
N ILE A 94 -6.59 -1.24 -5.64
CA ILE A 94 -5.91 0.04 -5.45
C ILE A 94 -5.62 0.21 -3.96
N LEU A 95 -4.33 0.21 -3.61
CA LEU A 95 -3.85 0.33 -2.23
C LEU A 95 -3.08 1.64 -2.05
N SER A 96 -3.68 2.60 -1.33
CA SER A 96 -2.97 3.76 -0.81
C SER A 96 -2.48 3.42 0.60
N ALA A 97 -1.25 2.93 0.67
CA ALA A 97 -0.74 2.13 1.78
C ALA A 97 0.19 2.87 2.74
N SER A 98 0.34 4.19 2.61
CA SER A 98 1.29 4.97 3.42
C SER A 98 1.12 4.81 4.95
N GLY A 99 -0.12 4.61 5.44
CA GLY A 99 -0.39 4.32 6.85
C GLY A 99 -0.19 2.86 7.26
N GLY A 100 0.05 1.97 6.27
CA GLY A 100 0.20 0.54 6.47
C GLY A 100 -1.08 -0.25 6.19
N ILE A 101 -0.93 -1.35 5.47
CA ILE A 101 -2.00 -2.33 5.23
C ILE A 101 -1.46 -3.71 5.60
N GLU A 102 -2.26 -4.46 6.33
CA GLU A 102 -1.96 -5.84 6.72
C GLU A 102 -3.10 -6.75 6.30
N PHE A 103 -2.76 -7.80 5.56
CA PHE A 103 -3.64 -8.91 5.25
C PHE A 103 -3.17 -10.13 6.03
N GLU A 104 -3.99 -10.59 6.98
CA GLU A 104 -3.68 -11.79 7.78
C GLU A 104 -3.93 -13.09 6.98
N ASP A 105 -3.54 -14.24 7.54
CA ASP A 105 -3.65 -15.56 6.90
C ASP A 105 -5.00 -15.79 6.21
N GLY A 106 -4.95 -16.30 4.97
CA GLY A 106 -6.11 -16.82 4.26
C GLY A 106 -7.13 -15.75 3.83
N VAL A 107 -6.79 -14.47 3.90
CA VAL A 107 -7.66 -13.39 3.42
C VAL A 107 -7.90 -13.52 1.92
N GLN A 108 -9.17 -13.44 1.52
CA GLN A 108 -9.60 -13.52 0.13
C GLN A 108 -10.25 -12.20 -0.29
N VAL A 109 -9.73 -11.56 -1.32
CA VAL A 109 -10.18 -10.24 -1.79
C VAL A 109 -10.71 -10.34 -3.21
N ALA A 110 -11.98 -9.99 -3.39
CA ALA A 110 -12.64 -9.93 -4.70
C ALA A 110 -12.17 -8.70 -5.52
N PRO A 111 -12.48 -8.63 -6.84
CA PRO A 111 -12.02 -7.55 -7.70
C PRO A 111 -12.39 -6.15 -7.21
N GLY A 112 -11.47 -5.20 -7.42
CA GLY A 112 -11.75 -3.78 -7.28
C GLY A 112 -11.70 -3.24 -5.87
N ILE A 113 -11.07 -3.93 -4.90
CA ILE A 113 -10.87 -3.37 -3.55
C ILE A 113 -10.11 -2.03 -3.63
N ARG A 114 -10.50 -1.09 -2.76
CA ARG A 114 -9.81 0.18 -2.58
C ARG A 114 -9.55 0.43 -1.10
N ILE A 115 -8.29 0.64 -0.74
CA ILE A 115 -7.91 0.93 0.65
C ILE A 115 -7.14 2.24 0.68
N ALA A 116 -7.60 3.20 1.49
CA ALA A 116 -6.92 4.46 1.75
C ALA A 116 -6.55 4.55 3.23
N THR A 117 -5.25 4.61 3.50
CA THR A 117 -4.67 4.70 4.85
C THR A 117 -4.13 6.08 5.19
N ILE A 118 -4.33 7.04 4.28
CA ILE A 118 -3.90 8.43 4.39
C ILE A 118 -5.11 9.36 4.40
N ASN A 119 -4.99 10.47 5.12
CA ASN A 119 -5.94 11.58 5.06
C ASN A 119 -5.19 12.91 5.14
N HIS A 120 -5.82 13.98 4.68
CA HIS A 120 -5.32 15.32 4.90
C HIS A 120 -5.55 15.73 6.37
N ASP A 121 -4.59 16.46 6.94
CA ASP A 121 -4.80 17.09 8.25
C ASP A 121 -5.97 18.08 8.16
N PHE A 122 -6.81 18.11 9.18
CA PHE A 122 -8.01 18.94 9.16
C PHE A 122 -7.69 20.45 9.08
N ASN A 123 -6.67 20.89 9.81
CA ASN A 123 -6.30 22.31 9.91
C ASN A 123 -5.29 22.74 8.84
N GLU A 124 -4.36 21.83 8.45
CA GLU A 124 -3.28 22.10 7.52
C GLU A 124 -3.33 21.17 6.29
N ARG A 125 -4.51 20.98 5.72
CA ARG A 125 -4.80 20.01 4.65
C ARG A 125 -3.96 20.12 3.37
N HIS A 126 -3.33 21.27 3.12
CA HIS A 126 -2.51 21.47 1.92
C HIS A 126 -1.06 20.99 2.09
N THR A 127 -0.63 20.83 3.35
CA THR A 127 0.78 20.56 3.67
C THR A 127 0.98 19.36 4.57
N LYS A 128 -0.03 18.94 5.32
CA LYS A 128 0.10 17.85 6.28
C LYS A 128 -0.85 16.69 6.00
N TYR A 129 -0.34 15.49 6.28
CA TYR A 129 -1.10 14.24 6.17
C TYR A 129 -1.10 13.48 7.49
N THR A 130 -2.21 12.81 7.75
CA THR A 130 -2.40 11.86 8.85
C THR A 130 -2.62 10.45 8.31
N TYR A 131 -2.35 9.45 9.12
CA TYR A 131 -2.31 8.05 8.69
C TYR A 131 -3.02 7.15 9.68
N ARG A 132 -3.62 6.07 9.16
CA ARG A 132 -4.19 5.02 10.00
C ARG A 132 -4.02 3.67 9.29
N LYS A 133 -3.38 2.72 9.98
CA LYS A 133 -3.23 1.35 9.50
C LYS A 133 -4.59 0.68 9.32
N VAL A 134 -4.72 -0.11 8.25
CA VAL A 134 -5.85 -1.02 8.01
C VAL A 134 -5.35 -2.46 8.14
N THR A 135 -6.00 -3.26 8.97
CA THR A 135 -5.74 -4.69 9.11
C THR A 135 -6.97 -5.47 8.69
N ILE A 136 -6.83 -6.33 7.69
CA ILE A 136 -7.85 -7.29 7.26
C ILE A 136 -7.56 -8.61 7.98
N LYS A 137 -8.48 -9.02 8.83
CA LYS A 137 -8.29 -10.13 9.75
C LYS A 137 -8.37 -11.49 9.06
N LYS A 138 -7.73 -12.48 9.70
CA LYS A 138 -7.61 -13.86 9.24
C LYS A 138 -8.90 -14.43 8.66
N ASN A 139 -8.77 -15.07 7.49
CA ASN A 139 -9.86 -15.71 6.76
C ASN A 139 -11.03 -14.77 6.36
N ALA A 140 -10.85 -13.45 6.44
CA ALA A 140 -11.87 -12.54 5.95
C ALA A 140 -12.04 -12.68 4.44
N TRP A 141 -13.27 -12.61 3.99
CA TRP A 141 -13.62 -12.48 2.57
C TRP A 141 -14.14 -11.07 2.31
N ILE A 142 -13.49 -10.37 1.39
CA ILE A 142 -13.83 -8.99 1.03
C ILE A 142 -14.49 -8.98 -0.33
N GLY A 143 -15.72 -8.50 -0.38
CA GLY A 143 -16.54 -8.46 -1.58
C GLY A 143 -16.03 -7.46 -2.64
N MET A 144 -16.59 -7.56 -3.85
CA MET A 144 -16.22 -6.72 -4.98
C MET A 144 -16.46 -5.22 -4.69
N ASN A 145 -15.50 -4.38 -5.12
CA ASN A 145 -15.55 -2.92 -5.00
C ASN A 145 -15.71 -2.36 -3.57
N VAL A 146 -15.40 -3.15 -2.55
CA VAL A 146 -15.38 -2.66 -1.16
C VAL A 146 -14.31 -1.57 -1.02
N ARG A 147 -14.63 -0.55 -0.25
CA ARG A 147 -13.73 0.58 0.04
C ARG A 147 -13.50 0.72 1.53
N PHE A 148 -12.24 0.84 1.92
CA PHE A 148 -11.82 1.20 3.27
C PHE A 148 -11.18 2.58 3.21
N ALA A 149 -11.69 3.52 3.98
CA ALA A 149 -11.14 4.86 4.12
C ALA A 149 -11.16 5.28 5.58
N GLN A 150 -10.29 6.20 5.94
CA GLN A 150 -10.35 6.80 7.26
C GLN A 150 -11.62 7.65 7.39
N VAL A 151 -12.30 7.50 8.52
CA VAL A 151 -13.37 8.42 8.91
C VAL A 151 -12.70 9.64 9.55
N LEU A 152 -13.05 10.83 9.11
CA LEU A 152 -12.66 12.07 9.77
C LEU A 152 -13.33 12.13 11.15
N PRO A 153 -12.65 12.67 12.17
CA PRO A 153 -13.24 12.88 13.48
C PRO A 153 -14.41 13.87 13.42
#